data_f85f5a93445703d3d8602544314d3460
#
_entry.id   f85f5a93445703d3d8602544314d3460
#
_cell.length_a   1.000
_cell.length_b   1.000
_cell.length_c   1.000
_cell.angle_alpha   90.00
_cell.angle_beta   90.00
_cell.angle_gamma   90.00
#
_symmetry.space_group_name_H-M   'P 1'
#
loop_
_entity.id
_entity.type
_entity.pdbx_description
1 polymer ?
#
loop_
_entity_poly.entity_id
_entity_poly.type
_entity_poly.pdbx_seq_one_letter_code
_entity_poly.pdbx_strand_id
1 'polypeptide(L)'
;SFHHGDNAVNRGGPPGFWEIILNQSTVGVTLQKLTPELDGGIVIDKAFFNTDWSYVRLNRTVLESSVSLLFKNINKLKNNNFSFNKSMVYYNPLYRSPKLKIVVLYLFKFYSKLLKTFFQIIDYKIFSRRYNCWTLFIGKGNFLESTLFRLKPVKLPKNEFWADPFILNHNNENYIFFENYDYKFKKGKISCGIIRNNTLINIKDALVKDYHLSFPYVFKENGEIYLMPESNANNRLELYKCISFPDKWELHSTAFEGEKVADAFFYNDSKAQKWLFVNKQVDLNSIMNNELYIYKVDSVDLKKIEPHKENPVIINSKTARNAGSIFNYKNEIYRPSQANI
;
A
#
# COMPACT_ATOMS: atom_id res chain seq x y z
N SER A 1 11.35 16.53 18.98
CA SER A 1 11.57 15.21 19.61
C SER A 1 10.64 14.18 19.01
N PHE A 2 11.07 12.91 19.03
CA PHE A 2 10.21 11.78 18.72
C PHE A 2 9.63 11.18 20.01
N HIS A 3 8.35 10.78 19.94
CA HIS A 3 7.77 9.78 20.79
C HIS A 3 7.46 8.54 19.90
N HIS A 4 8.12 7.41 20.20
CA HIS A 4 7.94 6.18 19.43
C HIS A 4 6.69 5.42 19.91
N GLY A 5 5.57 6.04 19.69
CA GLY A 5 4.22 5.60 20.00
C GLY A 5 3.20 6.58 19.42
N ASP A 6 1.93 6.17 19.31
CA ASP A 6 0.85 7.14 19.11
C ASP A 6 0.53 7.77 20.46
N ASN A 7 0.94 9.03 20.67
CA ASN A 7 0.74 9.75 21.91
C ASN A 7 -0.74 9.97 22.32
N ALA A 8 -1.67 9.65 21.43
CA ALA A 8 -3.11 9.62 21.73
C ALA A 8 -3.56 8.25 22.29
N VAL A 9 -2.78 7.18 22.07
CA VAL A 9 -3.15 5.82 22.43
C VAL A 9 -2.20 5.24 23.48
N ASN A 10 -0.89 5.38 23.27
CA ASN A 10 0.15 4.81 24.13
C ASN A 10 1.16 5.89 24.54
N ARG A 11 1.21 6.22 25.83
CA ARG A 11 2.25 7.08 26.43
C ARG A 11 3.10 6.29 27.39
N GLY A 12 4.38 6.67 27.54
CA GLY A 12 5.37 5.92 28.31
C GLY A 12 6.12 4.90 27.45
N GLY A 13 6.55 3.79 28.05
CA GLY A 13 7.39 2.82 27.32
C GLY A 13 7.37 1.42 27.92
N PRO A 14 8.10 0.47 27.30
CA PRO A 14 8.95 0.62 26.11
C PRO A 14 8.17 0.68 24.80
N PRO A 15 8.65 1.46 23.81
CA PRO A 15 7.95 1.65 22.53
C PRO A 15 7.75 0.31 21.78
N GLY A 16 6.57 0.12 21.20
CA GLY A 16 6.23 -1.08 20.41
C GLY A 16 5.91 -2.33 21.24
N PHE A 17 6.31 -2.41 22.50
CA PHE A 17 6.07 -3.58 23.33
C PHE A 17 4.57 -3.74 23.70
N TRP A 18 3.96 -2.64 24.09
CA TRP A 18 2.55 -2.65 24.52
C TRP A 18 1.61 -2.83 23.34
N GLU A 19 1.96 -2.34 22.16
CA GLU A 19 1.22 -2.58 20.92
C GLU A 19 1.15 -4.09 20.61
N ILE A 20 2.25 -4.83 20.78
CA ILE A 20 2.26 -6.30 20.63
C ILE A 20 1.37 -6.96 21.66
N ILE A 21 1.49 -6.59 22.93
CA ILE A 21 0.70 -7.19 24.03
C ILE A 21 -0.80 -6.93 23.84
N LEU A 22 -1.15 -5.72 23.40
CA LEU A 22 -2.55 -5.31 23.17
C LEU A 22 -3.10 -5.74 21.82
N ASN A 23 -2.32 -6.46 20.99
CA ASN A 23 -2.66 -6.89 19.63
C ASN A 23 -3.07 -5.71 18.73
N GLN A 24 -2.42 -4.55 18.88
CA GLN A 24 -2.63 -3.43 17.98
C GLN A 24 -2.00 -3.75 16.62
N SER A 25 -2.71 -3.48 15.54
CA SER A 25 -2.23 -3.76 14.18
C SER A 25 -1.10 -2.83 13.74
N THR A 26 -1.00 -1.65 14.36
CA THR A 26 0.01 -0.65 14.04
C THR A 26 0.62 -0.03 15.29
N VAL A 27 1.88 0.38 15.17
CA VAL A 27 2.60 1.24 16.11
C VAL A 27 2.71 2.64 15.51
N GLY A 28 2.48 3.66 16.31
CA GLY A 28 2.66 5.06 15.91
C GLY A 28 4.07 5.56 16.17
N VAL A 29 4.46 6.61 15.45
CA VAL A 29 5.58 7.48 15.77
C VAL A 29 5.07 8.91 15.72
N THR A 30 5.25 9.66 16.79
CA THR A 30 4.82 11.04 16.89
C THR A 30 6.03 11.96 16.89
N LEU A 31 6.12 12.85 15.91
CA LEU A 31 7.06 13.98 15.92
C LEU A 31 6.40 15.13 16.67
N GLN A 32 7.00 15.61 17.75
CA GLN A 32 6.39 16.58 18.64
C GLN A 32 7.35 17.65 19.16
N LYS A 33 6.82 18.83 19.44
CA LYS A 33 7.48 19.85 20.27
C LYS A 33 7.26 19.48 21.73
N LEU A 34 8.33 19.42 22.52
CA LEU A 34 8.25 19.03 23.91
C LEU A 34 7.46 20.05 24.74
N THR A 35 6.72 19.57 25.71
CA THR A 35 6.05 20.30 26.77
C THR A 35 6.44 19.65 28.12
N PRO A 36 6.10 20.26 29.27
CA PRO A 36 6.33 19.61 30.57
C PRO A 36 5.55 18.30 30.77
N GLU A 37 4.50 18.07 30.01
CA GLU A 37 3.71 16.83 30.08
C GLU A 37 4.45 15.67 29.39
N LEU A 38 4.60 14.54 30.08
CA LEU A 38 5.25 13.35 29.55
C LEU A 38 4.48 12.83 28.31
N ASP A 39 5.19 12.74 27.18
CA ASP A 39 4.64 12.32 25.86
C ASP A 39 3.38 13.11 25.40
N GLY A 40 3.07 14.19 26.09
CA GLY A 40 1.96 15.11 25.81
C GLY A 40 2.35 16.33 25.01
N GLY A 41 3.45 16.28 24.26
CA GLY A 41 3.96 17.37 23.44
C GLY A 41 2.99 17.80 22.33
N ILE A 42 3.24 19.00 21.77
CA ILE A 42 2.47 19.52 20.64
C ILE A 42 2.85 18.70 19.39
N VAL A 43 1.87 18.01 18.82
CA VAL A 43 2.07 17.15 17.66
C VAL A 43 2.36 17.96 16.40
N ILE A 44 3.48 17.66 15.74
CA ILE A 44 3.87 18.23 14.45
C ILE A 44 3.37 17.32 13.32
N ASP A 45 3.66 16.01 13.43
CA ASP A 45 3.22 15.00 12.46
C ASP A 45 3.24 13.61 13.09
N LYS A 46 2.56 12.65 12.47
CA LYS A 46 2.52 11.25 12.88
C LYS A 46 2.76 10.31 11.71
N ALA A 47 3.43 9.20 12.00
CA ALA A 47 3.58 8.05 11.10
C ALA A 47 3.07 6.79 11.78
N PHE A 48 2.62 5.81 10.98
CA PHE A 48 2.11 4.53 11.49
C PHE A 48 2.73 3.38 10.70
N PHE A 49 3.24 2.39 11.44
CA PHE A 49 3.90 1.21 10.90
C PHE A 49 3.24 -0.06 11.42
N ASN A 50 3.36 -1.15 10.68
CA ASN A 50 2.79 -2.43 11.11
C ASN A 50 3.45 -2.92 12.38
N THR A 51 2.64 -3.47 13.29
CA THR A 51 3.14 -4.16 14.47
C THR A 51 3.71 -5.52 14.06
N ASP A 52 4.98 -5.77 14.37
CA ASP A 52 5.61 -7.10 14.27
C ASP A 52 5.42 -7.86 15.59
N TRP A 53 5.27 -9.17 15.50
CA TRP A 53 5.24 -10.03 16.68
C TRP A 53 6.60 -10.15 17.39
N SER A 54 7.70 -9.80 16.73
CA SER A 54 9.03 -9.68 17.31
C SER A 54 9.31 -8.25 17.77
N TYR A 55 9.40 -8.06 19.08
CA TYR A 55 9.70 -6.74 19.65
C TYR A 55 11.01 -6.13 19.11
N VAL A 56 12.04 -6.96 18.95
CA VAL A 56 13.35 -6.49 18.46
C VAL A 56 13.23 -5.96 17.02
N ARG A 57 12.55 -6.70 16.14
CA ARG A 57 12.34 -6.26 14.75
C ARG A 57 11.45 -5.02 14.68
N LEU A 58 10.36 -5.01 15.44
CA LEU A 58 9.44 -3.87 15.48
C LEU A 58 10.17 -2.60 15.94
N ASN A 59 10.91 -2.67 17.04
CA ASN A 59 11.63 -1.51 17.58
C ASN A 59 12.67 -0.97 16.59
N ARG A 60 13.42 -1.85 15.92
CA ARG A 60 14.35 -1.48 14.87
C ARG A 60 13.64 -0.79 13.70
N THR A 61 12.58 -1.39 13.16
CA THR A 61 11.80 -0.82 12.05
C THR A 61 11.25 0.56 12.41
N VAL A 62 10.68 0.72 13.60
CA VAL A 62 10.13 2.00 14.08
C VAL A 62 11.20 3.08 14.18
N LEU A 63 12.39 2.74 14.73
CA LEU A 63 13.50 3.68 14.85
C LEU A 63 14.04 4.11 13.49
N GLU A 64 14.30 3.16 12.60
CA GLU A 64 14.81 3.43 11.25
C GLU A 64 13.80 4.24 10.42
N SER A 65 12.53 3.84 10.42
CA SER A 65 11.49 4.50 9.63
C SER A 65 11.08 5.87 10.19
N SER A 66 11.35 6.17 11.46
CA SER A 66 11.04 7.49 12.04
C SER A 66 11.84 8.63 11.40
N VAL A 67 12.97 8.30 10.76
CA VAL A 67 13.80 9.27 10.05
C VAL A 67 13.07 9.90 8.86
N SER A 68 12.28 9.12 8.12
CA SER A 68 11.44 9.64 7.01
C SER A 68 10.47 10.71 7.49
N LEU A 69 9.90 10.55 8.70
CA LEU A 69 9.01 11.54 9.30
C LEU A 69 9.72 12.87 9.60
N LEU A 70 10.99 12.83 10.00
CA LEU A 70 11.80 14.02 10.20
C LEU A 70 12.09 14.73 8.87
N PHE A 71 12.56 13.99 7.86
CA PHE A 71 12.84 14.56 6.54
C PHE A 71 11.61 15.20 5.90
N LYS A 72 10.45 14.56 5.97
CA LYS A 72 9.17 15.13 5.53
C LYS A 72 8.89 16.50 6.15
N ASN A 73 9.25 16.70 7.41
CA ASN A 73 8.91 17.91 8.16
C ASN A 73 10.06 18.91 8.32
N ILE A 74 11.25 18.64 7.79
CA ILE A 74 12.44 19.47 8.03
C ILE A 74 12.28 20.92 7.59
N ASN A 75 11.62 21.16 6.44
CA ASN A 75 11.37 22.50 5.95
C ASN A 75 10.31 23.27 6.79
N LYS A 76 9.29 22.56 7.28
CA LYS A 76 8.31 23.12 8.20
C LYS A 76 8.94 23.50 9.53
N LEU A 77 9.85 22.65 10.03
CA LEU A 77 10.61 22.89 11.26
C LEU A 77 11.52 24.11 11.14
N LYS A 78 12.26 24.25 10.02
CA LYS A 78 13.14 25.39 9.75
C LYS A 78 12.37 26.73 9.70
N ASN A 79 11.19 26.73 9.13
CA ASN A 79 10.41 27.93 8.90
C ASN A 79 9.41 28.23 10.03
N ASN A 80 9.40 27.45 11.12
CA ASN A 80 8.40 27.52 12.19
C ASN A 80 6.95 27.50 11.69
N ASN A 81 6.71 26.86 10.54
CA ASN A 81 5.42 26.84 9.86
C ASN A 81 4.67 25.54 10.15
N PHE A 82 4.21 25.38 11.39
CA PHE A 82 3.34 24.27 11.76
C PHE A 82 2.08 24.77 12.44
N SER A 83 0.94 24.21 12.05
CA SER A 83 -0.31 24.38 12.79
C SER A 83 -0.23 23.52 14.06
N PHE A 84 -0.37 24.15 15.20
CA PHE A 84 -0.43 23.43 16.46
C PHE A 84 -1.80 22.76 16.60
N ASN A 85 -1.86 21.46 16.47
CA ASN A 85 -3.03 20.73 16.89
C ASN A 85 -3.08 20.70 18.42
N LYS A 86 -4.21 21.14 18.98
CA LYS A 86 -4.46 21.13 20.42
C LYS A 86 -4.16 19.72 20.96
N SER A 87 -3.46 19.62 22.08
CA SER A 87 -3.16 18.33 22.72
C SER A 87 -4.46 17.57 22.94
N MET A 88 -4.55 16.35 22.40
CA MET A 88 -5.69 15.47 22.70
C MET A 88 -5.63 15.04 24.15
N VAL A 89 -6.77 15.08 24.83
CA VAL A 89 -6.86 14.57 26.21
C VAL A 89 -6.54 13.07 26.19
N TYR A 90 -5.63 12.67 27.06
CA TYR A 90 -5.16 11.29 27.16
C TYR A 90 -5.88 10.57 28.32
N TYR A 91 -6.58 9.50 28.01
CA TYR A 91 -7.37 8.76 28.99
C TYR A 91 -6.80 7.36 29.31
N ASN A 92 -5.81 6.89 28.54
CA ASN A 92 -5.24 5.57 28.71
C ASN A 92 -4.19 5.55 29.82
N PRO A 93 -3.84 4.36 30.36
CA PRO A 93 -2.78 4.23 31.35
C PRO A 93 -1.42 4.72 30.84
N LEU A 94 -0.62 5.31 31.72
CA LEU A 94 0.78 5.59 31.45
C LEU A 94 1.56 4.26 31.53
N TYR A 95 2.05 3.79 30.38
CA TYR A 95 2.77 2.55 30.30
C TYR A 95 4.19 2.67 30.87
N ARG A 96 4.65 1.62 31.55
CA ARG A 96 5.98 1.52 32.13
C ARG A 96 6.65 0.22 31.71
N SER A 97 7.89 0.01 32.13
CA SER A 97 8.59 -1.27 31.92
C SER A 97 7.73 -2.45 32.37
N PRO A 98 7.59 -3.50 31.53
CA PRO A 98 6.69 -4.60 31.82
C PRO A 98 7.15 -5.41 33.01
N LYS A 99 6.20 -5.81 33.87
CA LYS A 99 6.46 -6.77 34.96
C LYS A 99 6.71 -8.16 34.38
N LEU A 100 7.42 -9.01 35.13
CA LEU A 100 7.78 -10.38 34.70
C LEU A 100 6.61 -11.17 34.10
N LYS A 101 5.42 -11.10 34.70
CA LYS A 101 4.20 -11.77 34.17
C LYS A 101 3.88 -11.37 32.74
N ILE A 102 4.04 -10.09 32.40
CA ILE A 102 3.77 -9.57 31.05
C ILE A 102 4.87 -10.00 30.06
N VAL A 103 6.12 -10.05 30.53
CA VAL A 103 7.24 -10.59 29.71
C VAL A 103 6.99 -12.08 29.39
N VAL A 104 6.57 -12.87 30.36
CA VAL A 104 6.21 -14.28 30.13
C VAL A 104 5.05 -14.40 29.13
N LEU A 105 4.01 -13.56 29.25
CA LEU A 105 2.91 -13.51 28.26
C LEU A 105 3.41 -13.16 26.86
N TYR A 106 4.35 -12.20 26.73
CA TYR A 106 4.98 -11.87 25.46
C TYR A 106 5.72 -13.07 24.86
N LEU A 107 6.54 -13.75 25.66
CA LEU A 107 7.27 -14.94 25.20
C LEU A 107 6.31 -16.05 24.74
N PHE A 108 5.22 -16.29 25.50
CA PHE A 108 4.19 -17.24 25.09
C PHE A 108 3.56 -16.87 23.73
N LYS A 109 3.17 -15.61 23.53
CA LYS A 109 2.65 -15.13 22.25
C LYS A 109 3.67 -15.29 21.12
N PHE A 110 4.92 -14.94 21.38
CA PHE A 110 6.02 -15.03 20.42
C PHE A 110 6.24 -16.48 19.95
N TYR A 111 6.40 -17.42 20.89
CA TYR A 111 6.62 -18.83 20.54
C TYR A 111 5.38 -19.47 19.92
N SER A 112 4.18 -19.12 20.37
CA SER A 112 2.93 -19.59 19.76
C SER A 112 2.82 -19.16 18.29
N LYS A 113 3.20 -17.91 17.98
CA LYS A 113 3.23 -17.41 16.61
C LYS A 113 4.27 -18.12 15.76
N LEU A 114 5.45 -18.37 16.32
CA LEU A 114 6.55 -19.08 15.66
C LEU A 114 6.13 -20.54 15.33
N LEU A 115 5.54 -21.24 16.27
CA LEU A 115 4.99 -22.60 16.06
C LEU A 115 3.90 -22.60 14.99
N LYS A 116 2.95 -21.66 15.05
CA LYS A 116 1.91 -21.53 14.01
C LYS A 116 2.52 -21.34 12.62
N THR A 117 3.51 -20.46 12.49
CA THR A 117 4.21 -20.23 11.21
C THR A 117 4.94 -21.49 10.74
N PHE A 118 5.59 -22.22 11.65
CA PHE A 118 6.26 -23.48 11.34
C PHE A 118 5.28 -24.52 10.80
N PHE A 119 4.12 -24.72 11.48
CA PHE A 119 3.08 -25.63 10.97
C PHE A 119 2.48 -25.20 9.64
N GLN A 120 2.30 -23.90 9.41
CA GLN A 120 1.85 -23.39 8.11
C GLN A 120 2.84 -23.70 6.99
N ILE A 121 4.15 -23.60 7.25
CA ILE A 121 5.20 -23.97 6.30
C ILE A 121 5.16 -25.47 5.98
N ILE A 122 4.99 -26.32 7.00
CA ILE A 122 4.86 -27.77 6.84
C ILE A 122 3.61 -28.09 6.01
N ASP A 123 2.48 -27.52 6.36
CA ASP A 123 1.20 -27.72 5.69
C ASP A 123 1.27 -27.31 4.20
N TYR A 124 1.94 -26.18 3.93
CA TYR A 124 2.22 -25.76 2.55
C TYR A 124 3.11 -26.76 1.80
N LYS A 125 4.20 -27.24 2.43
CA LYS A 125 5.16 -28.15 1.78
C LYS A 125 4.58 -29.55 1.56
N ILE A 126 3.80 -30.08 2.51
CA ILE A 126 3.28 -31.45 2.46
C ILE A 126 1.94 -31.50 1.72
N PHE A 127 1.01 -30.61 2.05
CA PHE A 127 -0.36 -30.66 1.54
C PHE A 127 -0.67 -29.59 0.49
N SER A 128 0.32 -28.75 0.12
CA SER A 128 0.14 -27.63 -0.82
C SER A 128 -0.99 -26.68 -0.42
N ARG A 129 -1.32 -26.61 0.87
CA ARG A 129 -2.33 -25.69 1.41
C ARG A 129 -1.81 -24.27 1.39
N ARG A 130 -2.63 -23.36 0.88
CA ARG A 130 -2.30 -21.93 0.76
C ARG A 130 -3.19 -21.14 1.71
N TYR A 131 -2.57 -20.28 2.51
CA TYR A 131 -3.27 -19.51 3.55
C TYR A 131 -3.60 -18.08 3.10
N ASN A 132 -2.85 -17.54 2.13
CA ASN A 132 -3.04 -16.20 1.58
C ASN A 132 -3.33 -16.33 0.08
N CYS A 133 -4.61 -16.43 -0.26
CA CYS A 133 -5.06 -16.50 -1.65
C CYS A 133 -5.94 -15.29 -1.95
N TRP A 134 -5.65 -14.62 -3.06
CA TRP A 134 -6.48 -13.55 -3.57
C TRP A 134 -7.47 -14.10 -4.60
N THR A 135 -8.63 -13.49 -4.68
CA THR A 135 -9.62 -13.77 -5.72
C THR A 135 -10.37 -12.51 -6.07
N LEU A 136 -10.86 -12.43 -7.30
CA LEU A 136 -11.69 -11.34 -7.75
C LEU A 136 -13.14 -11.57 -7.35
N PHE A 137 -13.81 -10.48 -6.95
CA PHE A 137 -15.25 -10.47 -6.73
C PHE A 137 -15.88 -9.48 -7.70
N ILE A 138 -16.96 -9.90 -8.35
CA ILE A 138 -17.68 -9.10 -9.35
C ILE A 138 -19.09 -8.85 -8.86
N GLY A 139 -19.53 -7.60 -8.99
CA GLY A 139 -20.91 -7.16 -8.69
C GLY A 139 -21.29 -5.94 -9.49
N LYS A 140 -22.57 -5.57 -9.41
CA LYS A 140 -23.13 -4.35 -10.02
C LYS A 140 -23.28 -3.27 -8.95
N GLY A 141 -23.09 -2.01 -9.33
CA GLY A 141 -23.31 -0.86 -8.48
C GLY A 141 -22.02 -0.12 -8.13
N ASN A 142 -22.16 0.84 -7.23
CA ASN A 142 -21.01 1.64 -6.77
C ASN A 142 -20.26 0.88 -5.67
N PHE A 143 -18.93 0.97 -5.69
CA PHE A 143 -18.06 0.32 -4.70
C PHE A 143 -18.39 0.74 -3.26
N LEU A 144 -18.67 2.03 -3.01
CA LEU A 144 -18.98 2.55 -1.66
C LEU A 144 -20.35 2.11 -1.12
N GLU A 145 -21.26 1.70 -2.00
CA GLU A 145 -22.60 1.24 -1.63
C GLU A 145 -22.74 -0.29 -1.72
N SER A 146 -21.69 -0.96 -2.21
CA SER A 146 -21.70 -2.41 -2.38
C SER A 146 -21.43 -3.11 -1.06
N THR A 147 -22.08 -4.24 -0.87
CA THR A 147 -21.85 -5.14 0.26
C THR A 147 -21.26 -6.46 -0.25
N LEU A 148 -20.33 -7.04 0.51
CA LEU A 148 -19.61 -8.25 0.08
C LEU A 148 -20.52 -9.40 -0.32
N PHE A 149 -21.71 -9.56 0.32
CA PHE A 149 -22.64 -10.64 -0.02
C PHE A 149 -23.32 -10.48 -1.38
N ARG A 150 -23.28 -9.28 -1.98
CA ARG A 150 -23.80 -9.02 -3.35
C ARG A 150 -22.76 -9.30 -4.42
N LEU A 151 -21.53 -9.48 -4.04
CA LEU A 151 -20.42 -9.76 -4.95
C LEU A 151 -20.28 -11.27 -5.16
N LYS A 152 -20.02 -11.68 -6.39
CA LYS A 152 -19.77 -13.07 -6.73
C LYS A 152 -18.27 -13.32 -6.88
N PRO A 153 -17.70 -14.31 -6.17
CA PRO A 153 -16.31 -14.68 -6.37
C PRO A 153 -16.10 -15.29 -7.76
N VAL A 154 -15.00 -14.95 -8.38
CA VAL A 154 -14.57 -15.57 -9.64
C VAL A 154 -13.94 -16.92 -9.33
N LYS A 155 -14.35 -17.97 -10.05
CA LYS A 155 -13.72 -19.30 -9.92
C LYS A 155 -12.34 -19.28 -10.56
N LEU A 156 -11.31 -19.54 -9.74
CA LEU A 156 -9.91 -19.52 -10.17
C LEU A 156 -9.41 -20.92 -10.60
N PRO A 157 -8.40 -20.97 -11.49
CA PRO A 157 -7.61 -22.17 -11.71
C PRO A 157 -6.88 -22.60 -10.42
N LYS A 158 -6.58 -23.91 -10.28
CA LYS A 158 -6.00 -24.47 -9.04
C LYS A 158 -4.64 -23.89 -8.63
N ASN A 159 -3.85 -23.43 -9.60
CA ASN A 159 -2.48 -22.99 -9.37
C ASN A 159 -2.28 -21.49 -9.55
N GLU A 160 -3.35 -20.71 -9.52
CA GLU A 160 -3.32 -19.28 -9.73
C GLU A 160 -4.05 -18.54 -8.61
N PHE A 161 -3.67 -17.29 -8.37
CA PHE A 161 -4.55 -16.30 -7.76
C PHE A 161 -4.68 -15.09 -8.69
N TRP A 162 -5.78 -14.36 -8.59
CA TRP A 162 -6.05 -13.15 -9.35
C TRP A 162 -6.31 -11.98 -8.41
N ALA A 163 -5.60 -10.88 -8.64
CA ALA A 163 -5.61 -9.69 -7.79
C ALA A 163 -5.60 -8.39 -8.61
N ASP A 164 -5.68 -7.27 -7.93
CA ASP A 164 -5.50 -5.90 -8.43
C ASP A 164 -6.33 -5.58 -9.69
N PRO A 165 -7.66 -5.69 -9.66
CA PRO A 165 -8.50 -5.51 -10.85
C PRO A 165 -8.63 -4.06 -11.27
N PHE A 166 -8.45 -3.79 -12.57
CA PHE A 166 -8.78 -2.52 -13.21
C PHE A 166 -9.76 -2.73 -14.36
N ILE A 167 -10.80 -1.91 -14.43
CA ILE A 167 -11.83 -2.00 -15.46
C ILE A 167 -11.64 -0.90 -16.48
N LEU A 168 -11.71 -1.27 -17.78
CA LEU A 168 -11.70 -0.35 -18.91
C LEU A 168 -12.93 -0.62 -19.77
N ASN A 169 -13.77 0.39 -20.00
CA ASN A 169 -14.82 0.30 -21.03
C ASN A 169 -14.19 0.59 -22.41
N HIS A 170 -14.35 -0.37 -23.33
CA HIS A 170 -13.90 -0.24 -24.71
C HIS A 170 -14.92 -0.91 -25.65
N ASN A 171 -15.38 -0.18 -26.68
CA ASN A 171 -16.38 -0.66 -27.65
C ASN A 171 -17.63 -1.25 -26.99
N ASN A 172 -18.19 -0.57 -25.97
CA ASN A 172 -19.36 -0.96 -25.19
C ASN A 172 -19.21 -2.28 -24.39
N GLU A 173 -18.00 -2.80 -24.25
CA GLU A 173 -17.70 -3.94 -23.39
C GLU A 173 -16.85 -3.49 -22.19
N ASN A 174 -17.08 -4.12 -21.03
CA ASN A 174 -16.27 -3.89 -19.84
C ASN A 174 -15.16 -4.92 -19.77
N TYR A 175 -13.96 -4.51 -20.10
CA TYR A 175 -12.76 -5.30 -19.92
C TYR A 175 -12.23 -5.15 -18.51
N ILE A 176 -11.76 -6.22 -17.91
CA ILE A 176 -11.03 -6.22 -16.65
C ILE A 176 -9.60 -6.69 -16.90
N PHE A 177 -8.63 -5.93 -16.40
CA PHE A 177 -7.23 -6.30 -16.35
C PHE A 177 -6.90 -6.63 -14.90
N PHE A 178 -6.11 -7.67 -14.67
CA PHE A 178 -5.79 -8.13 -13.33
C PHE A 178 -4.43 -8.81 -13.29
N GLU A 179 -3.82 -8.83 -12.10
CA GLU A 179 -2.69 -9.69 -11.83
C GLU A 179 -3.14 -11.15 -11.86
N ASN A 180 -2.48 -11.95 -12.68
CA ASN A 180 -2.60 -13.41 -12.68
C ASN A 180 -1.27 -14.00 -12.21
N TYR A 181 -1.24 -14.44 -10.94
CA TYR A 181 -0.07 -15.03 -10.32
C TYR A 181 -0.10 -16.55 -10.43
N ASP A 182 0.93 -17.12 -11.04
CA ASP A 182 1.13 -18.56 -11.13
C ASP A 182 2.06 -19.03 -10.01
N TYR A 183 1.54 -19.90 -9.15
CA TYR A 183 2.31 -20.45 -8.02
C TYR A 183 3.43 -21.39 -8.44
N LYS A 184 3.33 -22.04 -9.62
CA LYS A 184 4.36 -22.92 -10.15
C LYS A 184 5.59 -22.11 -10.57
N PHE A 185 5.36 -21.02 -11.28
CA PHE A 185 6.43 -20.13 -11.75
C PHE A 185 6.79 -19.04 -10.74
N LYS A 186 6.00 -18.89 -9.65
CA LYS A 186 6.14 -17.86 -8.60
C LYS A 186 6.23 -16.44 -9.19
N LYS A 187 5.41 -16.17 -10.19
CA LYS A 187 5.44 -14.95 -10.97
C LYS A 187 4.06 -14.54 -11.41
N GLY A 188 3.79 -13.22 -11.30
CA GLY A 188 2.59 -12.58 -11.84
C GLY A 188 2.80 -12.12 -13.27
N LYS A 189 1.73 -12.19 -14.05
CA LYS A 189 1.55 -11.62 -15.39
C LYS A 189 0.27 -10.80 -15.39
N ILE A 190 0.07 -9.96 -16.40
CA ILE A 190 -1.20 -9.28 -16.58
C ILE A 190 -2.07 -10.09 -17.52
N SER A 191 -3.26 -10.46 -17.05
CA SER A 191 -4.31 -11.07 -17.85
C SER A 191 -5.50 -10.11 -17.99
N CYS A 192 -6.30 -10.31 -19.00
CA CYS A 192 -7.55 -9.58 -19.22
C CYS A 192 -8.71 -10.51 -19.54
N GLY A 193 -9.92 -10.03 -19.30
CA GLY A 193 -11.15 -10.73 -19.65
C GLY A 193 -12.31 -9.74 -19.80
N ILE A 194 -13.47 -10.21 -20.25
CA ILE A 194 -14.68 -9.41 -20.41
C ILE A 194 -15.66 -9.74 -19.28
N ILE A 195 -16.18 -8.71 -18.61
CA ILE A 195 -17.24 -8.87 -17.60
C ILE A 195 -18.58 -8.92 -18.31
N ARG A 196 -19.26 -10.07 -18.23
CA ARG A 196 -20.62 -10.25 -18.78
C ARG A 196 -21.48 -11.04 -17.80
N ASN A 197 -22.64 -10.53 -17.44
CA ASN A 197 -23.57 -11.17 -16.50
C ASN A 197 -22.95 -11.54 -15.13
N ASN A 198 -22.10 -10.66 -14.57
CA ASN A 198 -21.32 -10.88 -13.35
C ASN A 198 -20.40 -12.11 -13.40
N THR A 199 -19.94 -12.47 -14.59
CA THR A 199 -18.94 -13.52 -14.81
C THR A 199 -17.81 -12.99 -15.69
N LEU A 200 -16.68 -13.65 -15.66
CA LEU A 200 -15.53 -13.37 -16.53
C LEU A 200 -15.51 -14.36 -17.68
N ILE A 201 -15.43 -13.82 -18.91
CA ILE A 201 -15.33 -14.61 -20.14
C ILE A 201 -14.14 -14.13 -20.98
N ASN A 202 -13.72 -14.95 -21.95
CA ASN A 202 -12.63 -14.65 -22.90
C ASN A 202 -11.34 -14.21 -22.21
N ILE A 203 -10.96 -14.94 -21.16
CA ILE A 203 -9.76 -14.64 -20.38
C ILE A 203 -8.53 -15.01 -21.21
N LYS A 204 -7.58 -14.09 -21.30
CA LYS A 204 -6.29 -14.27 -21.98
C LYS A 204 -5.19 -13.44 -21.36
N ASP A 205 -3.96 -13.77 -21.66
CA ASP A 205 -2.80 -12.98 -21.26
C ASP A 205 -2.77 -11.67 -22.04
N ALA A 206 -2.61 -10.54 -21.31
CA ALA A 206 -2.49 -9.21 -21.89
C ALA A 206 -1.01 -8.79 -21.99
N LEU A 207 -0.23 -8.94 -20.92
CA LEU A 207 1.19 -8.61 -20.89
C LEU A 207 1.95 -9.64 -20.05
N VAL A 208 2.95 -10.25 -20.66
CA VAL A 208 3.84 -11.25 -20.02
C VAL A 208 5.28 -10.79 -20.15
N LYS A 209 6.02 -10.81 -19.04
CA LYS A 209 7.46 -10.52 -18.98
C LYS A 209 8.20 -11.68 -18.30
N ASP A 210 9.51 -11.66 -18.32
CA ASP A 210 10.39 -12.59 -17.60
C ASP A 210 10.46 -12.27 -16.09
N TYR A 211 10.02 -11.10 -15.68
CA TYR A 211 9.85 -10.64 -14.29
C TYR A 211 8.38 -10.57 -13.89
N HIS A 212 8.14 -10.41 -12.58
CA HIS A 212 6.80 -10.28 -11.98
C HIS A 212 6.14 -8.96 -12.36
N LEU A 213 4.85 -9.03 -12.74
CA LEU A 213 3.97 -7.89 -12.98
C LEU A 213 2.71 -8.00 -12.10
N SER A 214 2.26 -6.87 -11.55
CA SER A 214 1.01 -6.73 -10.78
C SER A 214 0.38 -5.36 -11.04
N PHE A 215 -0.70 -5.01 -10.35
CA PHE A 215 -1.35 -3.70 -10.36
C PHE A 215 -1.51 -3.08 -11.76
N PRO A 216 -2.28 -3.67 -12.67
CA PRO A 216 -2.36 -3.28 -14.08
C PRO A 216 -3.22 -2.02 -14.29
N TYR A 217 -2.72 -0.84 -13.94
CA TYR A 217 -3.43 0.41 -14.19
C TYR A 217 -3.59 0.65 -15.69
N VAL A 218 -4.79 0.39 -16.21
CA VAL A 218 -5.17 0.60 -17.61
C VAL A 218 -6.06 1.82 -17.73
N PHE A 219 -5.79 2.69 -18.74
CA PHE A 219 -6.52 3.93 -18.91
C PHE A 219 -6.50 4.40 -20.37
N LYS A 220 -7.38 5.37 -20.69
CA LYS A 220 -7.42 6.06 -21.98
C LYS A 220 -6.92 7.47 -21.83
N GLU A 221 -6.11 7.91 -22.78
CA GLU A 221 -5.65 9.29 -22.89
C GLU A 221 -5.46 9.67 -24.36
N ASN A 222 -6.02 10.83 -24.78
CA ASN A 222 -5.93 11.34 -26.14
C ASN A 222 -6.32 10.32 -27.24
N GLY A 223 -7.35 9.49 -26.97
CA GLY A 223 -7.82 8.45 -27.88
C GLY A 223 -7.02 7.15 -27.86
N GLU A 224 -5.88 7.10 -27.20
CA GLU A 224 -5.02 5.95 -27.08
C GLU A 224 -5.27 5.21 -25.76
N ILE A 225 -4.91 3.91 -25.70
CA ILE A 225 -5.01 3.09 -24.51
C ILE A 225 -3.62 2.79 -23.98
N TYR A 226 -3.43 2.94 -22.69
CA TYR A 226 -2.17 2.71 -21.99
C TYR A 226 -2.35 1.71 -20.86
N LEU A 227 -1.28 0.98 -20.53
CA LEU A 227 -1.18 0.07 -19.40
C LEU A 227 0.10 0.36 -18.63
N MET A 228 -0.04 0.67 -17.34
CA MET A 228 1.07 0.92 -16.42
C MET A 228 1.01 -0.13 -15.31
N PRO A 229 1.64 -1.29 -15.48
CA PRO A 229 1.70 -2.30 -14.44
C PRO A 229 2.74 -1.93 -13.38
N GLU A 230 2.63 -2.48 -12.19
CA GLU A 230 3.74 -2.54 -11.27
C GLU A 230 4.84 -3.44 -11.86
N SER A 231 6.03 -2.88 -12.03
CA SER A 231 7.23 -3.53 -12.59
C SER A 231 8.43 -3.41 -11.65
N ASN A 232 8.19 -3.39 -10.33
CA ASN A 232 9.23 -3.17 -9.33
C ASN A 232 10.34 -4.23 -9.36
N ALA A 233 10.02 -5.45 -9.82
CA ALA A 233 11.01 -6.51 -10.02
C ALA A 233 12.05 -6.16 -11.09
N ASN A 234 11.74 -5.21 -12.00
CA ASN A 234 12.66 -4.65 -12.99
C ASN A 234 13.29 -3.32 -12.52
N ASN A 235 13.09 -2.92 -11.26
CA ASN A 235 13.61 -1.69 -10.64
C ASN A 235 13.35 -0.42 -11.46
N ARG A 236 12.13 -0.27 -12.00
CA ARG A 236 11.66 0.93 -12.69
C ARG A 236 10.15 0.89 -12.87
N LEU A 237 9.57 2.03 -13.19
CA LEU A 237 8.20 2.14 -13.68
C LEU A 237 8.20 2.00 -15.20
N GLU A 238 7.24 1.24 -15.73
CA GLU A 238 7.05 1.01 -17.15
C GLU A 238 5.63 1.38 -17.57
N LEU A 239 5.50 2.13 -18.64
CA LEU A 239 4.24 2.47 -19.29
C LEU A 239 4.22 1.88 -20.70
N TYR A 240 3.17 1.16 -21.02
CA TYR A 240 2.95 0.53 -22.31
C TYR A 240 1.80 1.19 -23.06
N LYS A 241 1.97 1.37 -24.40
CA LYS A 241 0.92 1.80 -25.32
C LYS A 241 0.31 0.58 -26.00
N CYS A 242 -1.01 0.57 -26.15
CA CYS A 242 -1.72 -0.49 -26.85
C CYS A 242 -1.53 -0.33 -28.37
N ILE A 243 -1.06 -1.39 -29.02
CA ILE A 243 -0.94 -1.47 -30.48
C ILE A 243 -2.12 -2.22 -31.08
N SER A 244 -2.58 -3.26 -30.41
CA SER A 244 -3.80 -3.99 -30.77
C SER A 244 -4.48 -4.48 -29.50
N PHE A 245 -5.65 -3.93 -29.23
CA PHE A 245 -6.40 -4.21 -28.00
C PHE A 245 -7.00 -5.63 -27.99
N PRO A 246 -6.92 -6.33 -26.86
CA PRO A 246 -6.41 -5.91 -25.56
C PRO A 246 -5.04 -6.51 -25.19
N ASP A 247 -4.32 -7.17 -26.07
CA ASP A 247 -3.18 -8.06 -25.76
C ASP A 247 -1.88 -7.76 -26.50
N LYS A 248 -1.82 -6.70 -27.32
CA LYS A 248 -0.57 -6.28 -27.95
C LYS A 248 -0.16 -4.90 -27.46
N TRP A 249 0.97 -4.86 -26.74
CA TRP A 249 1.47 -3.68 -26.06
C TRP A 249 2.93 -3.44 -26.42
N GLU A 250 3.29 -2.18 -26.59
CA GLU A 250 4.66 -1.72 -26.81
C GLU A 250 5.08 -0.80 -25.66
N LEU A 251 6.34 -0.94 -25.21
CA LEU A 251 6.89 -0.06 -24.17
C LEU A 251 6.95 1.37 -24.71
N HIS A 252 6.24 2.28 -24.05
CA HIS A 252 6.13 3.68 -24.46
C HIS A 252 7.09 4.58 -23.71
N SER A 253 7.13 4.47 -22.37
CA SER A 253 8.00 5.26 -21.51
C SER A 253 8.39 4.53 -20.25
N THR A 254 9.49 4.97 -19.64
CA THR A 254 9.98 4.47 -18.34
C THR A 254 10.30 5.64 -17.42
N ALA A 255 10.33 5.36 -16.12
CA ALA A 255 10.73 6.31 -15.09
C ALA A 255 11.28 5.61 -13.86
N PHE A 256 11.94 6.34 -12.96
CA PHE A 256 12.51 5.84 -11.71
C PHE A 256 13.47 4.66 -11.91
N GLU A 257 14.37 4.80 -12.88
CA GLU A 257 15.37 3.78 -13.19
C GLU A 257 16.26 3.49 -11.98
N GLY A 258 16.38 2.20 -11.63
CA GLY A 258 17.11 1.74 -10.44
C GLY A 258 16.31 1.81 -9.13
N GLU A 259 15.06 2.30 -9.15
CA GLU A 259 14.22 2.44 -7.97
C GLU A 259 13.10 1.39 -7.96
N LYS A 260 12.73 0.96 -6.75
CA LYS A 260 11.54 0.11 -6.57
C LYS A 260 10.33 0.99 -6.33
N VAL A 261 9.43 0.99 -7.29
CA VAL A 261 8.15 1.70 -7.25
C VAL A 261 6.99 0.72 -7.43
N ALA A 262 5.89 0.96 -6.75
CA ALA A 262 4.72 0.09 -6.74
C ALA A 262 3.43 0.89 -6.88
N ASP A 263 2.37 0.20 -7.31
CA ASP A 263 0.98 0.65 -7.28
C ASP A 263 0.77 2.06 -7.88
N ALA A 264 1.42 2.33 -9.04
CA ALA A 264 1.42 3.65 -9.67
C ALA A 264 0.14 3.93 -10.47
N PHE A 265 -0.37 5.16 -10.40
CA PHE A 265 -1.46 5.63 -11.27
C PHE A 265 -1.41 7.15 -11.49
N PHE A 266 -2.05 7.62 -12.56
CA PHE A 266 -2.20 9.04 -12.84
C PHE A 266 -3.51 9.62 -12.29
N TYR A 267 -3.46 10.89 -11.92
CA TYR A 267 -4.62 11.69 -11.57
C TYR A 267 -4.49 13.09 -12.17
N ASN A 268 -5.54 13.57 -12.83
CA ASN A 268 -5.62 14.96 -13.29
C ASN A 268 -6.47 15.76 -12.29
N ASP A 269 -5.89 16.84 -11.75
CA ASP A 269 -6.62 17.71 -10.82
C ASP A 269 -7.60 18.65 -11.55
N SER A 270 -8.32 19.48 -10.80
CA SER A 270 -9.28 20.44 -11.33
C SER A 270 -8.67 21.52 -12.27
N LYS A 271 -7.34 21.67 -12.24
CA LYS A 271 -6.58 22.58 -13.11
C LYS A 271 -5.96 21.86 -14.31
N ALA A 272 -6.39 20.63 -14.56
CA ALA A 272 -5.82 19.74 -15.58
C ALA A 272 -4.32 19.44 -15.39
N GLN A 273 -3.77 19.67 -14.19
CA GLN A 273 -2.42 19.24 -13.87
C GLN A 273 -2.39 17.74 -13.65
N LYS A 274 -1.48 17.06 -14.34
CA LYS A 274 -1.28 15.61 -14.19
C LYS A 274 -0.33 15.32 -13.03
N TRP A 275 -0.78 14.42 -12.16
CA TRP A 275 -0.06 13.92 -11.01
C TRP A 275 0.15 12.42 -11.13
N LEU A 276 1.34 11.95 -10.78
CA LEU A 276 1.67 10.53 -10.66
C LEU A 276 1.76 10.17 -9.18
N PHE A 277 0.93 9.23 -8.76
CA PHE A 277 0.90 8.66 -7.40
C PHE A 277 1.67 7.35 -7.40
N VAL A 278 2.62 7.18 -6.49
CA VAL A 278 3.42 5.94 -6.39
C VAL A 278 3.72 5.59 -4.94
N ASN A 279 3.82 4.32 -4.63
CA ASN A 279 4.47 3.84 -3.42
C ASN A 279 5.94 3.54 -3.72
N LYS A 280 6.85 3.89 -2.80
CA LYS A 280 8.30 3.70 -3.00
C LYS A 280 8.93 2.95 -1.84
N GLN A 281 9.92 2.14 -2.15
CA GLN A 281 10.90 1.66 -1.19
C GLN A 281 12.12 2.58 -1.21
N VAL A 282 12.31 3.36 -0.14
CA VAL A 282 13.36 4.39 -0.09
C VAL A 282 14.73 3.78 0.21
N ASP A 283 14.77 2.73 1.02
CA ASP A 283 15.98 1.99 1.36
C ASP A 283 15.69 0.48 1.46
N LEU A 284 16.75 -0.33 1.55
CA LEU A 284 16.63 -1.80 1.59
C LEU A 284 15.90 -2.31 2.86
N ASN A 285 15.84 -1.52 3.90
CA ASN A 285 15.20 -1.87 5.18
C ASN A 285 13.79 -1.29 5.28
N SER A 286 13.43 -0.31 4.43
CA SER A 286 12.08 0.25 4.44
C SER A 286 11.08 -0.77 3.90
N ILE A 287 9.90 -0.80 4.52
CA ILE A 287 8.80 -1.62 4.03
C ILE A 287 8.19 -0.88 2.84
N MET A 288 8.26 -1.48 1.66
CA MET A 288 7.53 -0.98 0.48
C MET A 288 6.06 -0.78 0.85
N ASN A 289 5.45 0.28 0.32
CA ASN A 289 4.02 0.56 0.49
C ASN A 289 3.59 1.23 1.82
N ASN A 290 4.53 1.57 2.71
CA ASN A 290 4.22 2.37 3.90
C ASN A 290 4.28 3.88 3.63
N GLU A 291 4.80 4.28 2.49
CA GLU A 291 4.95 5.68 2.09
C GLU A 291 4.30 5.93 0.73
N LEU A 292 3.55 7.04 0.64
CA LEU A 292 2.96 7.54 -0.60
C LEU A 292 3.70 8.77 -1.07
N TYR A 293 4.11 8.74 -2.33
CA TYR A 293 4.73 9.85 -3.03
C TYR A 293 3.86 10.34 -4.17
N ILE A 294 3.92 11.64 -4.42
CA ILE A 294 3.21 12.30 -5.52
C ILE A 294 4.22 13.10 -6.34
N TYR A 295 4.10 13.02 -7.66
CA TYR A 295 4.94 13.76 -8.58
C TYR A 295 4.08 14.51 -9.59
N LYS A 296 4.42 15.75 -9.85
CA LYS A 296 3.90 16.47 -11.01
C LYS A 296 4.59 15.95 -12.26
N VAL A 297 3.80 15.61 -13.28
CA VAL A 297 4.34 15.11 -14.55
C VAL A 297 3.78 15.90 -15.72
N ASP A 298 4.55 15.94 -16.81
CA ASP A 298 4.17 16.65 -18.05
C ASP A 298 3.10 15.89 -18.84
N SER A 299 3.29 14.58 -19.00
CA SER A 299 2.44 13.72 -19.82
C SER A 299 2.67 12.25 -19.51
N VAL A 300 2.10 11.36 -20.28
CA VAL A 300 2.39 9.93 -20.28
C VAL A 300 3.81 9.61 -20.78
N ASP A 301 4.48 10.52 -21.44
CA ASP A 301 5.88 10.34 -21.86
C ASP A 301 6.86 10.38 -20.69
N LEU A 302 6.44 10.92 -19.52
CA LEU A 302 7.23 10.98 -18.29
C LEU A 302 8.61 11.65 -18.46
N LYS A 303 8.72 12.63 -19.41
CA LYS A 303 9.98 13.34 -19.66
C LYS A 303 10.35 14.29 -18.53
N LYS A 304 9.34 14.82 -17.85
CA LYS A 304 9.51 15.73 -16.72
C LYS A 304 8.72 15.23 -15.52
N ILE A 305 9.45 14.90 -14.44
CA ILE A 305 8.90 14.38 -13.19
C ILE A 305 9.40 15.25 -12.05
N GLU A 306 8.52 16.01 -11.43
CA GLU A 306 8.85 16.93 -10.33
C GLU A 306 8.23 16.43 -9.03
N PRO A 307 9.02 16.20 -7.96
CA PRO A 307 8.47 15.73 -6.69
C PRO A 307 7.58 16.79 -6.04
N HIS A 308 6.46 16.35 -5.45
CA HIS A 308 5.65 17.21 -4.61
C HIS A 308 6.44 17.63 -3.37
N LYS A 309 6.32 18.90 -2.96
CA LYS A 309 7.08 19.49 -1.84
C LYS A 309 6.88 18.81 -0.48
N GLU A 310 5.77 18.11 -0.30
CA GLU A 310 5.40 17.42 0.94
C GLU A 310 5.72 15.91 0.91
N ASN A 311 6.47 15.45 -0.11
CA ASN A 311 6.81 14.03 -0.20
C ASN A 311 7.72 13.56 0.98
N PRO A 312 7.45 12.37 1.53
CA PRO A 312 6.28 11.52 1.31
C PRO A 312 5.01 12.15 1.88
N VAL A 313 3.93 12.20 1.10
CA VAL A 313 2.68 12.85 1.54
C VAL A 313 1.96 12.09 2.65
N ILE A 314 2.08 10.76 2.67
CA ILE A 314 1.56 9.87 3.72
C ILE A 314 2.65 8.89 4.15
N ILE A 315 2.82 8.71 5.46
CA ILE A 315 3.63 7.64 6.06
C ILE A 315 2.71 6.85 6.98
N ASN A 316 2.05 5.82 6.43
CA ASN A 316 1.03 5.07 7.17
C ASN A 316 0.75 3.71 6.50
N SER A 317 1.05 2.62 7.18
CA SER A 317 0.82 1.26 6.69
C SER A 317 -0.66 0.92 6.42
N LYS A 318 -1.61 1.68 6.99
CA LYS A 318 -3.05 1.48 6.75
C LYS A 318 -3.56 2.22 5.52
N THR A 319 -2.94 3.33 5.14
CA THR A 319 -3.54 4.25 4.15
C THR A 319 -2.59 4.72 3.05
N ALA A 320 -1.28 4.44 3.14
CA ALA A 320 -0.32 4.89 2.13
C ALA A 320 -0.41 4.08 0.83
N ARG A 321 -0.54 2.74 0.93
CA ARG A 321 -0.55 1.87 -0.23
C ARG A 321 -1.76 2.15 -1.13
N ASN A 322 -1.52 2.38 -2.41
CA ASN A 322 -2.58 2.55 -3.39
C ASN A 322 -3.31 1.21 -3.64
N ALA A 323 -4.62 1.27 -3.87
CA ALA A 323 -5.45 0.10 -4.15
C ALA A 323 -6.38 0.32 -5.36
N GLY A 324 -6.04 1.29 -6.18
CA GLY A 324 -6.79 1.70 -7.36
C GLY A 324 -6.61 3.18 -7.65
N SER A 325 -7.12 3.64 -8.78
CA SER A 325 -7.11 5.06 -9.15
C SER A 325 -8.10 5.89 -8.33
N ILE A 326 -7.82 7.19 -8.24
CA ILE A 326 -8.76 8.16 -7.65
C ILE A 326 -10.05 8.21 -8.47
N PHE A 327 -11.19 8.31 -7.77
CA PHE A 327 -12.50 8.48 -8.38
C PHE A 327 -13.34 9.50 -7.63
N ASN A 328 -14.32 10.08 -8.33
CA ASN A 328 -15.29 11.02 -7.77
C ASN A 328 -16.60 10.30 -7.45
N TYR A 329 -17.17 10.58 -6.29
CA TYR A 329 -18.49 10.09 -5.90
C TYR A 329 -19.19 11.13 -5.02
N LYS A 330 -20.42 11.52 -5.39
CA LYS A 330 -21.23 12.54 -4.66
C LYS A 330 -20.45 13.83 -4.34
N ASN A 331 -19.71 14.35 -5.34
CA ASN A 331 -18.85 15.54 -5.25
C ASN A 331 -17.66 15.43 -4.30
N GLU A 332 -17.36 14.22 -3.81
CA GLU A 332 -16.18 13.94 -3.00
C GLU A 332 -15.14 13.15 -3.81
N ILE A 333 -13.87 13.39 -3.51
CA ILE A 333 -12.74 12.71 -4.15
C ILE A 333 -12.26 11.58 -3.23
N TYR A 334 -12.25 10.36 -3.76
CA TYR A 334 -11.82 9.17 -3.04
C TYR A 334 -10.56 8.58 -3.63
N ARG A 335 -9.59 8.29 -2.79
CA ARG A 335 -8.42 7.49 -3.14
C ARG A 335 -8.53 6.13 -2.44
N PRO A 336 -8.71 5.03 -3.18
CA PRO A 336 -8.64 3.70 -2.61
C PRO A 336 -7.27 3.45 -2.01
N SER A 337 -7.24 2.88 -0.82
CA SER A 337 -6.01 2.47 -0.16
C SER A 337 -6.14 1.08 0.42
N GLN A 338 -5.05 0.34 0.40
CA GLN A 338 -4.96 -0.99 0.97
C GLN A 338 -4.23 -0.91 2.31
N ALA A 339 -4.84 -1.45 3.36
CA ALA A 339 -4.14 -1.65 4.61
C ALA A 339 -3.13 -2.79 4.45
N ASN A 340 -1.87 -2.48 4.63
CA ASN A 340 -0.78 -3.45 4.58
C ASN A 340 -0.45 -3.94 6.00
N ILE A 341 -1.43 -4.58 6.68
CA ILE A 341 -1.39 -5.00 8.09
C ILE A 341 -1.57 -6.52 8.24
#